data_a8647f2ff25ecfc113ba3e299bbebbe5
#
_entry.id   a8647f2ff25ecfc113ba3e299bbebbe5
#
_cell.length_a   1.000
_cell.length_b   1.000
_cell.length_c   1.000
_cell.angle_alpha   90.00
_cell.angle_beta   90.00
_cell.angle_gamma   90.00
#
_symmetry.space_group_name_H-M   'P 1'
#
loop_
_entity.id
_entity.type
_entity.pdbx_description
1 polymer ?
#
loop_
_entity_poly.entity_id
_entity_poly.type
_entity_poly.pdbx_seq_one_letter_code
_entity_poly.pdbx_strand_id
1 'polypeptide(L)'
;MNLLQGKTAIVTGATRGIGKSIAEVFVKNGANVAFTYASSVEKAKALEEELGQFGKVKGYQSDASNYDAAQKLVEDVIAEFGQIDIVINNAGITKDGLLMR
;
A
#
# COMPACT_ATOMS: atom_id res chain seq x y z
N MET A 1 4.91 -16.04 10.90
CA MET A 1 5.59 -16.63 9.74
C MET A 1 5.83 -15.58 8.67
N ASN A 2 7.03 -15.52 8.13
CA ASN A 2 7.41 -14.45 7.21
C ASN A 2 7.32 -14.91 5.75
N LEU A 3 6.11 -15.16 5.31
CA LEU A 3 5.87 -15.67 3.95
C LEU A 3 6.26 -14.66 2.87
N LEU A 4 6.25 -13.38 3.22
CA LEU A 4 6.50 -12.31 2.24
C LEU A 4 7.81 -11.59 2.51
N GLN A 5 8.71 -12.26 3.20
CA GLN A 5 9.99 -11.65 3.58
C GLN A 5 10.70 -11.08 2.34
N GLY A 6 11.03 -9.80 2.41
CA GLY A 6 11.74 -9.15 1.32
C GLY A 6 10.90 -8.70 0.16
N LYS A 7 9.60 -8.99 0.18
CA LYS A 7 8.70 -8.53 -0.89
C LYS A 7 8.21 -7.13 -0.61
N THR A 8 7.90 -6.40 -1.66
CA THR A 8 7.34 -5.06 -1.55
C THR A 8 5.95 -5.05 -2.15
N ALA A 9 4.98 -4.58 -1.37
CA ALA A 9 3.59 -4.56 -1.80
C ALA A 9 3.07 -3.13 -1.80
N ILE A 10 2.27 -2.80 -2.80
CA ILE A 10 1.51 -1.56 -2.83
C ILE A 10 0.05 -1.90 -2.54
N VAL A 11 -0.54 -1.21 -1.56
CA VAL A 11 -1.96 -1.40 -1.24
C VAL A 11 -2.64 -0.05 -1.37
N THR A 12 -3.54 0.10 -2.33
CA THR A 12 -4.23 1.37 -2.50
C THR A 12 -5.40 1.46 -1.54
N GLY A 13 -5.64 2.67 -1.01
CA GLY A 13 -6.78 2.90 -0.12
C GLY A 13 -6.68 2.16 1.20
N ALA A 14 -5.51 2.18 1.83
CA ALA A 14 -5.25 1.33 3.00
C ALA A 14 -5.55 1.98 4.34
N THR A 15 -6.12 3.20 4.37
CA THR A 15 -6.31 3.88 5.65
C THR A 15 -7.48 3.32 6.44
N ARG A 16 -8.31 2.50 5.85
CA ARG A 16 -9.45 1.91 6.56
C ARG A 16 -9.91 0.66 5.84
N GLY A 17 -10.75 -0.11 6.56
CA GLY A 17 -11.44 -1.24 5.97
C GLY A 17 -10.52 -2.35 5.50
N ILE A 18 -10.87 -2.91 4.36
CA ILE A 18 -10.17 -4.06 3.82
C ILE A 18 -8.72 -3.72 3.49
N GLY A 19 -8.49 -2.52 2.95
CA GLY A 19 -7.13 -2.12 2.61
C GLY A 19 -6.21 -2.08 3.82
N LYS A 20 -6.70 -1.58 4.93
CA LYS A 20 -5.91 -1.56 6.16
C LYS A 20 -5.59 -2.98 6.63
N SER A 21 -6.58 -3.86 6.57
CA SER A 21 -6.37 -5.25 6.97
C SER A 21 -5.34 -5.95 6.10
N ILE A 22 -5.38 -5.70 4.79
CA ILE A 22 -4.43 -6.29 3.87
C ILE A 22 -3.01 -5.79 4.18
N ALA A 23 -2.86 -4.49 4.39
CA ALA A 23 -1.56 -3.93 4.70
C ALA A 23 -0.99 -4.54 5.98
N GLU A 24 -1.84 -4.70 6.97
CA GLU A 24 -1.42 -5.28 8.24
C GLU A 24 -0.94 -6.71 8.07
N VAL A 25 -1.71 -7.53 7.36
CA VAL A 25 -1.33 -8.92 7.13
C VAL A 25 0.00 -8.99 6.40
N PHE A 26 0.16 -8.14 5.38
CA PHE A 26 1.37 -8.18 4.58
C PHE A 26 2.61 -7.82 5.40
N VAL A 27 2.53 -6.72 6.17
CA VAL A 27 3.71 -6.31 6.93
C VAL A 27 4.04 -7.30 8.03
N LYS A 28 3.01 -7.93 8.62
CA LYS A 28 3.26 -8.94 9.65
C LYS A 28 3.89 -10.20 9.08
N ASN A 29 3.79 -10.39 7.77
CA ASN A 29 4.42 -11.53 7.10
C ASN A 29 5.75 -11.17 6.45
N GLY A 30 6.31 -10.03 6.81
CA GLY A 30 7.64 -9.68 6.38
C GLY A 30 7.72 -8.77 5.16
N ALA A 31 6.59 -8.41 4.59
CA ALA A 31 6.59 -7.54 3.42
C ALA A 31 6.89 -6.10 3.81
N ASN A 32 7.49 -5.36 2.88
CA ASN A 32 7.53 -3.92 2.94
C ASN A 32 6.28 -3.41 2.28
N VAL A 33 5.62 -2.43 2.88
CA VAL A 33 4.31 -2.00 2.39
C VAL A 33 4.31 -0.52 2.05
N ALA A 34 3.92 -0.21 0.83
CA ALA A 34 3.60 1.15 0.43
C ALA A 34 2.09 1.21 0.28
N PHE A 35 1.45 2.18 0.92
CA PHE A 35 0.00 2.28 0.78
C PHE A 35 -0.37 3.67 0.32
N THR A 36 -1.58 3.81 -0.23
CA THR A 36 -2.04 5.11 -0.68
C THR A 36 -3.26 5.57 0.10
N TYR A 37 -3.45 6.86 0.11
CA TYR A 37 -4.63 7.48 0.70
C TYR A 37 -4.97 8.72 -0.10
N ALA A 38 -6.25 9.09 -0.10
CA ALA A 38 -6.68 10.25 -0.89
C ALA A 38 -6.53 11.54 -0.11
N SER A 39 -7.07 11.59 1.10
CA SER A 39 -7.09 12.84 1.86
C SER A 39 -6.89 12.66 3.36
N SER A 40 -6.93 11.45 3.86
CA SER A 40 -6.90 11.20 5.29
C SER A 40 -5.47 11.16 5.83
N VAL A 41 -4.81 12.32 5.81
CA VAL A 41 -3.39 12.41 6.19
C VAL A 41 -3.15 11.89 7.60
N GLU A 42 -4.03 12.25 8.53
CA GLU A 42 -3.85 11.84 9.92
C GLU A 42 -3.97 10.33 10.08
N LYS A 43 -4.94 9.74 9.37
CA LYS A 43 -5.11 8.29 9.42
C LYS A 43 -3.92 7.58 8.79
N ALA A 44 -3.37 8.17 7.73
CA ALA A 44 -2.20 7.60 7.08
C ALA A 44 -1.00 7.61 8.02
N LYS A 45 -0.77 8.71 8.73
CA LYS A 45 0.32 8.76 9.68
C LYS A 45 0.13 7.79 10.82
N ALA A 46 -1.09 7.66 11.32
CA ALA A 46 -1.38 6.70 12.38
C ALA A 46 -1.10 5.28 11.91
N LEU A 47 -1.46 4.98 10.67
CA LEU A 47 -1.22 3.65 10.12
C LEU A 47 0.27 3.38 9.96
N GLU A 48 1.03 4.36 9.49
CA GLU A 48 2.48 4.20 9.40
C GLU A 48 3.08 3.87 10.76
N GLU A 49 2.64 4.56 11.80
CA GLU A 49 3.16 4.30 13.14
C GLU A 49 2.72 2.95 13.65
N GLU A 50 1.45 2.63 13.43
CA GLU A 50 0.92 1.35 13.93
C GLU A 50 1.60 0.17 13.28
N LEU A 51 1.73 0.18 11.97
CA LEU A 51 2.28 -0.96 11.24
C LEU A 51 3.79 -0.91 11.13
N GLY A 52 4.37 0.26 11.34
CA GLY A 52 5.82 0.40 11.25
C GLY A 52 6.58 -0.43 12.26
N GLN A 53 5.93 -0.84 13.34
CA GLN A 53 6.57 -1.71 14.32
C GLN A 53 6.83 -3.11 13.77
N PHE A 54 6.17 -3.49 12.69
CA PHE A 54 6.33 -4.81 12.11
C PHE A 54 7.28 -4.82 10.92
N GLY A 55 7.52 -3.66 10.31
CA GLY A 55 8.38 -3.59 9.13
C GLY A 55 8.31 -2.23 8.50
N LYS A 56 8.81 -2.12 7.27
CA LYS A 56 8.81 -0.84 6.57
C LYS A 56 7.45 -0.57 5.97
N VAL A 57 6.84 0.54 6.39
CA VAL A 57 5.52 0.94 5.91
C VAL A 57 5.56 2.43 5.60
N LYS A 58 5.13 2.82 4.42
CA LYS A 58 5.12 4.22 4.04
C LYS A 58 3.84 4.56 3.27
N GLY A 59 3.23 5.68 3.65
CA GLY A 59 2.02 6.16 3.00
C GLY A 59 2.32 7.20 1.94
N TYR A 60 1.55 7.16 0.86
CA TYR A 60 1.66 8.10 -0.24
C TYR A 60 0.30 8.67 -0.55
N GLN A 61 0.20 9.99 -0.62
CA GLN A 61 -1.05 10.61 -1.03
C GLN A 61 -1.18 10.49 -2.53
N SER A 62 -2.24 9.84 -3.00
CA SER A 62 -2.40 9.57 -4.40
C SER A 62 -3.88 9.42 -4.73
N ASP A 63 -4.30 10.09 -5.80
CA ASP A 63 -5.67 9.96 -6.29
C ASP A 63 -5.73 8.76 -7.22
N ALA A 64 -6.41 7.71 -6.77
CA ALA A 64 -6.45 6.45 -7.49
C ALA A 64 -7.13 6.58 -8.86
N SER A 65 -7.90 7.64 -9.08
CA SER A 65 -8.56 7.85 -10.37
C SER A 65 -7.67 8.59 -11.35
N ASN A 66 -6.50 9.03 -10.95
CA ASN A 66 -5.61 9.82 -11.77
C ASN A 66 -4.47 8.95 -12.29
N TYR A 67 -4.40 8.78 -13.62
CA TYR A 67 -3.40 7.92 -14.21
C TYR A 67 -1.97 8.40 -13.94
N ASP A 68 -1.75 9.72 -14.06
CA ASP A 68 -0.43 10.27 -13.83
C ASP A 68 0.01 10.09 -12.39
N ALA A 69 -0.92 10.22 -11.45
CA ALA A 69 -0.60 10.00 -10.04
C ALA A 69 -0.23 8.54 -9.79
N ALA A 70 -0.89 7.62 -10.47
CA ALA A 70 -0.58 6.20 -10.31
C ALA A 70 0.82 5.89 -10.84
N GLN A 71 1.20 6.48 -11.97
CA GLN A 71 2.52 6.27 -12.51
C GLN A 71 3.60 6.85 -11.61
N LYS A 72 3.36 8.05 -11.08
CA LYS A 72 4.30 8.66 -10.16
C LYS A 72 4.45 7.83 -8.89
N LEU A 73 3.34 7.25 -8.42
CA LEU A 73 3.39 6.39 -7.25
C LEU A 73 4.33 5.21 -7.48
N VAL A 74 4.22 4.56 -8.62
CA VAL A 74 5.08 3.42 -8.92
C VAL A 74 6.54 3.85 -8.91
N GLU A 75 6.84 4.99 -9.53
CA GLU A 75 8.21 5.50 -9.55
C GLU A 75 8.71 5.83 -8.16
N ASP A 76 7.87 6.45 -7.33
CA ASP A 76 8.26 6.81 -5.98
C ASP A 76 8.51 5.56 -5.13
N VAL A 77 7.68 4.55 -5.28
CA VAL A 77 7.85 3.31 -4.51
C VAL A 77 9.12 2.59 -4.94
N ILE A 78 9.41 2.54 -6.23
CA ILE A 78 10.64 1.92 -6.69
C ILE A 78 11.85 2.67 -6.16
N ALA A 79 11.79 4.00 -6.14
CA ALA A 79 12.89 4.79 -5.62
C ALA A 79 13.11 4.55 -4.13
N GLU A 80 12.03 4.36 -3.38
CA GLU A 80 12.12 4.21 -1.92
C GLU A 80 12.38 2.77 -1.51
N PHE A 81 11.73 1.81 -2.17
CA PHE A 81 11.77 0.40 -1.77
C PHE A 81 12.65 -0.46 -2.66
N GLY A 82 12.96 0.01 -3.86
CA GLY A 82 13.83 -0.70 -4.78
C GLY A 82 13.12 -1.66 -5.71
N GLN A 83 11.90 -2.05 -5.39
CA GLN A 83 11.19 -3.03 -6.20
C GLN A 83 9.71 -3.01 -5.85
N ILE A 84 8.90 -3.61 -6.70
CA ILE A 84 7.48 -3.83 -6.43
C ILE A 84 7.18 -5.26 -6.84
N ASP A 85 6.65 -6.04 -5.90
CA ASP A 85 6.34 -7.45 -6.15
C ASP A 85 4.83 -7.68 -6.21
N ILE A 86 4.04 -6.90 -5.46
CA ILE A 86 2.61 -7.14 -5.31
C ILE A 86 1.90 -5.80 -5.38
N VAL A 87 0.79 -5.76 -6.12
CA VAL A 87 -0.07 -4.57 -6.14
C VAL A 87 -1.49 -5.01 -5.84
N ILE A 88 -2.04 -4.46 -4.76
CA ILE A 88 -3.43 -4.68 -4.39
C ILE A 88 -4.19 -3.41 -4.64
N ASN A 89 -5.03 -3.41 -5.66
CA ASN A 89 -5.77 -2.21 -6.05
C ASN A 89 -7.10 -2.14 -5.33
N ASN A 90 -7.04 -1.84 -4.05
CA ASN A 90 -8.22 -1.78 -3.20
C ASN A 90 -9.06 -0.53 -3.45
N ALA A 91 -8.40 0.61 -3.63
CA ALA A 91 -9.12 1.88 -3.80
C ALA A 91 -9.90 1.93 -5.11
N GLY A 92 -9.46 1.19 -6.10
CA GLY A 92 -10.11 1.17 -7.39
C GLY A 92 -11.05 0.01 -7.61
N ILE A 93 -11.42 -0.70 -6.55
CA ILE A 93 -12.31 -1.84 -6.67
C ILE A 93 -13.70 -1.37 -7.03
N THR A 94 -14.26 -1.99 -8.06
CA THR A 94 -15.62 -1.77 -8.44
C THR A 94 -16.29 -3.14 -8.52
N LYS A 95 -17.58 -3.13 -8.85
CA LYS A 95 -18.28 -4.41 -9.00
C LYS A 95 -17.73 -5.21 -10.18
N ASP A 96 -17.02 -4.57 -11.08
CA ASP A 96 -16.46 -5.27 -12.22
C ASP A 96 -15.18 -5.97 -11.87
N GLY A 97 -14.80 -5.83 -10.65
CA GLY A 97 -13.74 -6.65 -10.23
C GLY A 97 -12.46 -5.98 -9.91
N LEU A 98 -11.57 -6.82 -9.57
CA LEU A 98 -10.32 -6.49 -9.01
C LEU A 98 -9.24 -6.96 -9.95
N LEU A 99 -8.37 -6.05 -10.33
CA LEU A 99 -7.21 -6.42 -11.09
C LEU A 99 -6.05 -6.61 -10.16
N MET A 100 -5.41 -7.74 -10.31
CA MET A 100 -4.25 -8.07 -9.48
C MET A 100 -3.06 -8.34 -10.36
N ARG A 101 -1.92 -7.89 -9.90
CA ARG A 101 -0.69 -8.07 -10.66
C ARG A 101 0.40 -8.60 -9.77
#